data_0dc0625d20dbe94db128efadd09b414a
#
_entry.id   0dc0625d20dbe94db128efadd09b414a
#
_cell.length_a   1.000
_cell.length_b   1.000
_cell.length_c   1.000
_cell.angle_alpha   90.00
_cell.angle_beta   90.00
_cell.angle_gamma   90.00
#
_symmetry.space_group_name_H-M   'P 1'
#
loop_
_entity.id
_entity.type
_entity.pdbx_description
1 polymer ?
#
loop_
_entity_poly.entity_id
_entity_poly.type
_entity_poly.pdbx_seq_one_letter_code
_entity_poly.pdbx_strand_id
1 'polypeptide(L)'
;NMRNVCNIIKEVYGVKYIQSLIIAFSMYSKIPMPRIEWNKENMRFSMIFFPFVGIVCGAFLVGFYVFSDILKINWLLKSIIYTLIPIIVTGGIHMDGFLDTIDAISSYQTRERRLEILKDSNSGAFAIIYGISYMLFCVGVWSEIHEFKAVLVIAVSYMFSRSLSGYSVTAFKCAKNSG
;
A
#
# COMPACT_ATOMS: atom_id res chain seq x y z
N ASN A 1 -1.17 -14.52 42.17
CA ASN A 1 -2.39 -15.07 41.60
C ASN A 1 -2.24 -15.15 40.08
N MET A 2 -1.95 -16.36 39.53
CA MET A 2 -1.65 -16.61 38.11
C MET A 2 -2.69 -16.02 37.14
N ARG A 3 -3.95 -15.96 37.49
CA ARG A 3 -5.02 -15.34 36.69
C ARG A 3 -4.82 -13.85 36.48
N ASN A 4 -4.38 -13.11 37.49
CA ASN A 4 -4.13 -11.67 37.33
C ASN A 4 -2.91 -11.39 36.45
N VAL A 5 -1.86 -12.20 36.56
CA VAL A 5 -0.68 -12.09 35.66
C VAL A 5 -1.06 -12.41 34.20
N CYS A 6 -1.89 -13.43 34.00
CA CYS A 6 -2.36 -13.80 32.66
C CYS A 6 -3.26 -12.72 32.03
N ASN A 7 -4.08 -12.04 32.81
CA ASN A 7 -4.92 -10.92 32.35
C ASN A 7 -4.07 -9.68 32.02
N ILE A 8 -3.10 -9.34 32.86
CA ILE A 8 -2.16 -8.23 32.60
C ILE A 8 -1.35 -8.50 31.31
N ILE A 9 -0.87 -9.73 31.12
CA ILE A 9 -0.18 -10.13 29.90
C ILE A 9 -1.09 -9.98 28.67
N LYS A 10 -2.33 -10.45 28.73
CA LYS A 10 -3.31 -10.30 27.64
C LYS A 10 -3.62 -8.83 27.32
N GLU A 11 -3.79 -7.98 28.33
CA GLU A 11 -4.00 -6.53 28.12
C GLU A 11 -2.78 -5.87 27.48
N VAL A 12 -1.58 -6.11 27.98
CA VAL A 12 -0.34 -5.51 27.45
C VAL A 12 -0.07 -5.96 26.00
N TYR A 13 -0.26 -7.24 25.70
CA TYR A 13 -0.11 -7.72 24.32
C TYR A 13 -1.22 -7.19 23.41
N GLY A 14 -2.47 -7.15 23.87
CA GLY A 14 -3.59 -6.59 23.11
C GLY A 14 -3.36 -5.13 22.71
N VAL A 15 -2.88 -4.31 23.64
CA VAL A 15 -2.54 -2.90 23.38
C VAL A 15 -1.41 -2.78 22.33
N LYS A 16 -0.37 -3.62 22.41
CA LYS A 16 0.75 -3.61 21.44
C LYS A 16 0.28 -3.95 20.02
N TYR A 17 -0.57 -4.95 19.85
CA TYR A 17 -1.08 -5.30 18.51
C TYR A 17 -1.99 -4.21 17.94
N ILE A 18 -2.84 -3.58 18.74
CA ILE A 18 -3.67 -2.45 18.30
C ILE A 18 -2.78 -1.27 17.89
N GLN A 19 -1.76 -0.96 18.66
CA GLN A 19 -0.78 0.09 18.30
C GLN A 19 -0.05 -0.24 17.01
N SER A 20 0.37 -1.48 16.81
CA SER A 20 1.03 -1.93 15.57
C SER A 20 0.09 -1.82 14.35
N LEU A 21 -1.20 -2.13 14.51
CA LEU A 21 -2.22 -1.94 13.48
C LEU A 21 -2.36 -0.45 13.13
N ILE A 22 -2.49 0.42 14.14
CA ILE A 22 -2.58 1.88 13.95
C ILE A 22 -1.34 2.40 13.21
N ILE A 23 -0.13 1.95 13.59
CA ILE A 23 1.11 2.32 12.91
C ILE A 23 1.08 1.87 11.44
N ALA A 24 0.67 0.62 11.16
CA ALA A 24 0.59 0.13 9.79
C ALA A 24 -0.32 1.01 8.92
N PHE A 25 -1.50 1.37 9.42
CA PHE A 25 -2.41 2.26 8.70
C PHE A 25 -1.88 3.70 8.58
N SER A 26 -1.23 4.21 9.63
CA SER A 26 -0.62 5.55 9.61
C SER A 26 0.52 5.66 8.61
N MET A 27 1.30 4.58 8.43
CA MET A 27 2.43 4.55 7.49
C MET A 27 2.00 4.35 6.04
N TYR A 28 1.00 3.49 5.80
CA TYR A 28 0.70 2.97 4.46
C TYR A 28 -0.69 3.36 3.95
N SER A 29 -1.41 4.23 4.66
CA SER A 29 -2.69 4.77 4.20
C SER A 29 -2.90 6.23 4.59
N LYS A 30 -3.87 6.88 3.95
CA LYS A 30 -4.36 8.22 4.33
C LYS A 30 -5.57 8.16 5.25
N ILE A 31 -5.93 6.97 5.73
CA ILE A 31 -7.02 6.81 6.68
C ILE A 31 -6.62 7.48 8.01
N PRO A 32 -7.46 8.39 8.54
CA PRO A 32 -7.14 9.07 9.79
C PRO A 32 -6.99 8.08 10.94
N MET A 33 -5.83 8.05 11.58
CA MET A 33 -5.52 7.22 12.72
C MET A 33 -5.19 8.08 13.94
N PRO A 34 -5.50 7.60 15.16
CA PRO A 34 -5.09 8.30 16.37
C PRO A 34 -3.55 8.41 16.42
N ARG A 35 -3.07 9.53 16.97
CA ARG A 35 -1.63 9.73 17.17
C ARG A 35 -1.16 8.87 18.32
N ILE A 36 -0.19 8.02 18.06
CA ILE A 36 0.47 7.17 19.05
C ILE A 36 1.99 7.33 18.94
N GLU A 37 2.70 7.00 19.99
CA GLU A 37 4.16 6.99 19.97
C GLU A 37 4.70 5.82 19.15
N TRP A 38 5.65 6.12 18.26
CA TRP A 38 6.31 5.13 17.43
C TRP A 38 7.59 4.65 18.13
N ASN A 39 7.52 3.51 18.77
CA ASN A 39 8.66 2.86 19.37
C ASN A 39 9.02 1.57 18.61
N LYS A 40 10.25 1.06 18.83
CA LYS A 40 10.74 -0.13 18.13
C LYS A 40 9.89 -1.37 18.35
N GLU A 41 9.26 -1.49 19.53
CA GLU A 41 8.41 -2.63 19.86
C GLU A 41 7.09 -2.61 19.07
N ASN A 42 6.43 -1.45 18.98
CA ASN A 42 5.17 -1.28 18.28
C ASN A 42 5.36 -1.36 16.75
N MET A 43 6.50 -0.86 16.25
CA MET A 43 6.83 -0.93 14.83
C MET A 43 7.15 -2.35 14.36
N ARG A 44 7.68 -3.21 15.23
CA ARG A 44 8.10 -4.57 14.88
C ARG A 44 6.99 -5.41 14.26
N PHE A 45 5.76 -5.25 14.75
CA PHE A 45 4.60 -6.01 14.28
C PHE A 45 3.77 -5.29 13.21
N SER A 46 4.12 -4.04 12.85
CA SER A 46 3.34 -3.27 11.86
C SER A 46 3.27 -3.95 10.50
N MET A 47 4.33 -4.66 10.08
CA MET A 47 4.35 -5.40 8.83
C MET A 47 3.36 -6.58 8.78
N ILE A 48 3.02 -7.17 9.94
CA ILE A 48 2.00 -8.23 10.03
C ILE A 48 0.61 -7.67 9.66
N PHE A 49 0.37 -6.39 9.96
CA PHE A 49 -0.90 -5.71 9.69
C PHE A 49 -0.94 -5.03 8.32
N PHE A 50 0.16 -5.02 7.57
CA PHE A 50 0.21 -4.42 6.25
C PHE A 50 -0.81 -5.02 5.25
N PRO A 51 -1.10 -6.32 5.22
CA PRO A 51 -2.17 -6.90 4.41
C PRO A 51 -3.56 -6.29 4.64
N PHE A 52 -3.84 -5.80 5.85
CA PHE A 52 -5.13 -5.18 6.17
C PHE A 52 -5.34 -3.87 5.42
N VAL A 53 -4.28 -3.12 5.11
CA VAL A 53 -4.34 -1.95 4.23
C VAL A 53 -4.82 -2.38 2.83
N GLY A 54 -4.35 -3.54 2.35
CA GLY A 54 -4.83 -4.14 1.10
C GLY A 54 -6.31 -4.52 1.13
N ILE A 55 -6.79 -5.09 2.25
CA ILE A 55 -8.22 -5.40 2.44
C ILE A 55 -9.06 -4.13 2.34
N VAL A 56 -8.63 -3.04 2.96
CA VAL A 56 -9.35 -1.77 2.91
C VAL A 56 -9.39 -1.21 1.48
N CYS A 57 -8.27 -1.26 0.74
CA CYS A 57 -8.28 -0.90 -0.68
C CYS A 57 -9.28 -1.74 -1.47
N GLY A 58 -9.31 -3.06 -1.25
CA GLY A 58 -10.26 -3.96 -1.88
C GLY A 58 -11.72 -3.64 -1.52
N ALA A 59 -11.98 -3.32 -0.25
CA ALA A 59 -13.31 -2.95 0.22
C ALA A 59 -13.82 -1.66 -0.46
N PHE A 60 -12.95 -0.65 -0.66
CA PHE A 60 -13.29 0.55 -1.41
C PHE A 60 -13.59 0.25 -2.89
N LEU A 61 -12.86 -0.67 -3.53
CA LEU A 61 -13.14 -1.09 -4.90
C LEU A 61 -14.53 -1.74 -5.02
N VAL A 62 -14.81 -2.70 -4.14
CA VAL A 62 -16.11 -3.41 -4.12
C VAL A 62 -17.25 -2.44 -3.79
N GLY A 63 -17.05 -1.58 -2.79
CA GLY A 63 -18.04 -0.55 -2.43
C GLY A 63 -18.32 0.40 -3.58
N PHE A 64 -17.30 0.85 -4.29
CA PHE A 64 -17.46 1.71 -5.45
C PHE A 64 -18.13 0.98 -6.63
N TYR A 65 -17.89 -0.32 -6.83
CA TYR A 65 -18.62 -1.10 -7.84
C TYR A 65 -20.12 -1.00 -7.61
N VAL A 66 -20.59 -1.34 -6.41
CA VAL A 66 -22.02 -1.30 -6.06
C VAL A 66 -22.59 0.12 -6.19
N PHE A 67 -21.87 1.12 -5.66
CA PHE A 67 -22.29 2.52 -5.71
C PHE A 67 -22.39 3.05 -7.15
N SER A 68 -21.41 2.72 -7.98
CA SER A 68 -21.34 3.16 -9.37
C SER A 68 -22.46 2.59 -10.25
N ASP A 69 -22.93 1.38 -9.93
CA ASP A 69 -24.06 0.76 -10.63
C ASP A 69 -25.38 1.43 -10.26
N ILE A 70 -25.58 1.78 -9.00
CA ILE A 70 -26.75 2.54 -8.53
C ILE A 70 -26.83 3.90 -9.23
N LEU A 71 -25.70 4.60 -9.36
CA LEU A 71 -25.62 5.91 -9.99
C LEU A 71 -25.53 5.87 -11.52
N LYS A 72 -25.48 4.68 -12.12
CA LYS A 72 -25.33 4.47 -13.58
C LYS A 72 -24.15 5.23 -14.17
N ILE A 73 -23.03 5.24 -13.45
CA ILE A 73 -21.80 5.89 -13.89
C ILE A 73 -21.27 5.20 -15.16
N ASN A 74 -20.86 5.96 -16.17
CA ASN A 74 -20.31 5.39 -17.39
C ASN A 74 -18.96 4.67 -17.15
N TRP A 75 -18.63 3.73 -18.05
CA TRP A 75 -17.45 2.87 -17.89
C TRP A 75 -16.11 3.62 -17.85
N LEU A 76 -15.99 4.68 -18.64
CA LEU A 76 -14.75 5.48 -18.64
C LEU A 76 -14.49 6.10 -17.26
N LEU A 77 -15.50 6.73 -16.67
CA LEU A 77 -15.38 7.34 -15.34
C LEU A 77 -15.18 6.28 -14.26
N LYS A 78 -15.86 5.13 -14.34
CA LYS A 78 -15.63 3.98 -13.45
C LYS A 78 -14.17 3.55 -13.51
N SER A 79 -13.59 3.37 -14.69
CA SER A 79 -12.21 2.91 -14.90
C SER A 79 -11.19 3.89 -14.30
N ILE A 80 -11.42 5.19 -14.48
CA ILE A 80 -10.59 6.23 -13.88
C ILE A 80 -10.64 6.14 -12.36
N ILE A 81 -11.83 6.04 -11.77
CA ILE A 81 -11.98 5.99 -10.31
C ILE A 81 -11.38 4.70 -9.75
N TYR A 82 -11.58 3.54 -10.38
CA TYR A 82 -10.94 2.28 -9.98
C TYR A 82 -9.41 2.40 -9.95
N THR A 83 -8.83 3.07 -10.94
CA THR A 83 -7.39 3.31 -11.00
C THR A 83 -6.92 4.23 -9.86
N LEU A 84 -7.71 5.22 -9.48
CA LEU A 84 -7.37 6.20 -8.44
C LEU A 84 -7.61 5.70 -7.01
N ILE A 85 -8.58 4.80 -6.78
CA ILE A 85 -8.91 4.30 -5.44
C ILE A 85 -7.67 3.85 -4.65
N PRO A 86 -6.81 2.95 -5.13
CA PRO A 86 -5.65 2.51 -4.37
C PRO A 86 -4.65 3.65 -4.10
N ILE A 87 -4.53 4.61 -4.99
CA ILE A 87 -3.65 5.77 -4.83
C ILE A 87 -4.19 6.68 -3.73
N ILE A 88 -5.48 6.97 -3.75
CA ILE A 88 -6.13 7.83 -2.75
C ILE A 88 -6.09 7.17 -1.37
N VAL A 89 -6.42 5.90 -1.26
CA VAL A 89 -6.44 5.16 0.01
C VAL A 89 -5.05 5.07 0.63
N THR A 90 -4.02 4.84 -0.18
CA THR A 90 -2.63 4.73 0.31
C THR A 90 -1.88 6.05 0.34
N GLY A 91 -2.48 7.13 -0.17
CA GLY A 91 -1.84 8.43 -0.29
C GLY A 91 -0.67 8.45 -1.28
N GLY A 92 -0.66 7.51 -2.23
CA GLY A 92 0.34 7.45 -3.29
C GLY A 92 1.67 6.79 -2.90
N ILE A 93 1.90 6.40 -1.64
CA ILE A 93 3.20 5.91 -1.16
C ILE A 93 3.76 4.73 -1.99
N HIS A 94 2.89 3.87 -2.51
CA HIS A 94 3.34 2.74 -3.34
C HIS A 94 3.65 3.19 -4.77
N MET A 95 2.92 4.18 -5.27
CA MET A 95 3.19 4.79 -6.57
C MET A 95 4.50 5.58 -6.53
N ASP A 96 4.73 6.34 -5.48
CA ASP A 96 5.97 7.07 -5.22
C ASP A 96 7.18 6.12 -5.28
N GLY A 97 7.17 5.05 -4.48
CA GLY A 97 8.24 4.04 -4.53
C GLY A 97 8.41 3.34 -5.88
N PHE A 98 7.34 3.18 -6.67
CA PHE A 98 7.41 2.68 -8.03
C PHE A 98 8.12 3.69 -8.94
N LEU A 99 7.75 4.96 -8.89
CA LEU A 99 8.31 6.02 -9.72
C LEU A 99 9.79 6.25 -9.40
N ASP A 100 10.17 6.28 -8.12
CA ASP A 100 11.57 6.37 -7.68
C ASP A 100 12.41 5.20 -8.21
N THR A 101 11.84 3.99 -8.15
CA THR A 101 12.50 2.79 -8.65
C THR A 101 12.71 2.86 -10.16
N ILE A 102 11.72 3.34 -10.90
CA ILE A 102 11.82 3.53 -12.36
C ILE A 102 12.92 4.54 -12.70
N ASP A 103 12.97 5.68 -12.02
CA ASP A 103 14.02 6.69 -12.25
C ASP A 103 15.41 6.12 -11.95
N ALA A 104 15.57 5.41 -10.85
CA ALA A 104 16.84 4.80 -10.49
C ALA A 104 17.30 3.76 -11.51
N ILE A 105 16.40 2.89 -12.01
CA ILE A 105 16.73 1.86 -12.99
C ILE A 105 17.00 2.48 -14.35
N SER A 106 16.16 3.42 -14.78
CA SER A 106 16.25 4.06 -16.10
C SER A 106 17.44 5.03 -16.23
N SER A 107 18.09 5.37 -15.11
CA SER A 107 19.30 6.19 -15.13
C SER A 107 20.52 5.49 -15.75
N TYR A 108 20.51 4.17 -15.87
CA TYR A 108 21.64 3.35 -16.33
C TYR A 108 22.96 3.60 -15.58
N GLN A 109 22.87 4.11 -14.34
CA GLN A 109 24.01 4.46 -13.50
C GLN A 109 24.54 3.27 -12.68
N THR A 110 25.67 3.46 -12.00
CA THR A 110 26.21 2.50 -11.03
C THR A 110 25.22 2.26 -9.88
N ARG A 111 25.40 1.16 -9.15
CA ARG A 111 24.54 0.81 -8.02
C ARG A 111 24.49 1.92 -6.96
N GLU A 112 25.65 2.50 -6.66
CA GLU A 112 25.80 3.59 -5.66
C GLU A 112 24.98 4.81 -6.09
N ARG A 113 25.11 5.20 -7.36
CA ARG A 113 24.37 6.36 -7.90
C ARG A 113 22.86 6.11 -7.96
N ARG A 114 22.42 4.88 -8.30
CA ARG A 114 20.99 4.52 -8.23
C ARG A 114 20.43 4.63 -6.81
N LEU A 115 21.21 4.23 -5.79
CA LEU A 115 20.81 4.39 -4.38
C LEU A 115 20.74 5.86 -3.92
N GLU A 116 21.48 6.75 -4.58
CA GLU A 116 21.36 8.20 -4.37
C GLU A 116 20.09 8.75 -5.02
N ILE A 117 19.81 8.34 -6.27
CA ILE A 117 18.58 8.72 -6.99
C ILE A 117 17.33 8.31 -6.21
N LEU A 118 17.30 7.10 -5.63
CA LEU A 118 16.21 6.64 -4.76
C LEU A 118 15.98 7.50 -3.50
N LYS A 119 16.85 8.45 -3.18
CA LYS A 119 16.70 9.36 -2.04
C LYS A 119 16.41 10.80 -2.48
N ASP A 120 16.49 11.06 -3.77
CA ASP A 120 16.18 12.37 -4.31
C ASP A 120 14.66 12.58 -4.24
N SER A 121 14.24 13.71 -3.73
CA SER A 121 12.83 14.08 -3.66
C SER A 121 12.28 14.58 -5.00
N ASN A 122 13.14 14.74 -6.01
CA ASN A 122 12.73 15.20 -7.33
C ASN A 122 12.49 14.01 -8.26
N SER A 123 11.33 13.98 -8.89
CA SER A 123 11.02 12.96 -9.90
C SER A 123 11.67 13.31 -11.22
N GLY A 124 12.37 12.34 -11.83
CA GLY A 124 12.96 12.49 -13.14
C GLY A 124 11.94 12.31 -14.28
N ALA A 125 12.39 12.56 -15.50
CA ALA A 125 11.55 12.44 -16.69
C ALA A 125 11.00 11.01 -16.90
N PHE A 126 11.78 9.99 -16.56
CA PHE A 126 11.35 8.60 -16.69
C PHE A 126 10.23 8.24 -15.73
N ALA A 127 10.26 8.70 -14.47
CA ALA A 127 9.15 8.53 -13.54
C ALA A 127 7.84 9.09 -14.11
N ILE A 128 7.89 10.30 -14.69
CA ILE A 128 6.73 10.96 -15.29
C ILE A 128 6.18 10.14 -16.47
N ILE A 129 7.04 9.74 -17.41
CA ILE A 129 6.64 8.97 -18.60
C ILE A 129 6.03 7.63 -18.20
N TYR A 130 6.71 6.87 -17.34
CA TYR A 130 6.23 5.57 -16.91
C TYR A 130 4.99 5.68 -16.01
N GLY A 131 4.92 6.71 -15.16
CA GLY A 131 3.76 6.97 -14.34
C GLY A 131 2.50 7.23 -15.17
N ILE A 132 2.59 8.12 -16.17
CA ILE A 132 1.47 8.40 -17.08
C ILE A 132 1.10 7.15 -17.87
N SER A 133 2.09 6.43 -18.42
CA SER A 133 1.86 5.21 -19.19
C SER A 133 1.17 4.13 -18.35
N TYR A 134 1.62 3.94 -17.11
CA TYR A 134 1.02 3.00 -16.17
C TYR A 134 -0.44 3.37 -15.85
N MET A 135 -0.71 4.64 -15.59
CA MET A 135 -2.07 5.11 -15.28
C MET A 135 -3.02 4.91 -16.45
N LEU A 136 -2.57 5.27 -17.68
CA LEU A 136 -3.36 5.04 -18.90
C LEU A 136 -3.62 3.56 -19.14
N PHE A 137 -2.61 2.72 -18.95
CA PHE A 137 -2.75 1.27 -19.05
C PHE A 137 -3.76 0.71 -18.04
N CYS A 138 -3.70 1.16 -16.77
CA CYS A 138 -4.66 0.75 -15.75
C CYS A 138 -6.09 1.15 -16.12
N VAL A 139 -6.30 2.38 -16.60
CA VAL A 139 -7.63 2.83 -17.07
C VAL A 139 -8.12 1.95 -18.22
N GLY A 140 -7.24 1.64 -19.19
CA GLY A 140 -7.56 0.74 -20.29
C GLY A 140 -7.94 -0.67 -19.82
N VAL A 141 -7.18 -1.25 -18.88
CA VAL A 141 -7.51 -2.57 -18.32
C VAL A 141 -8.85 -2.54 -17.58
N TRP A 142 -9.08 -1.51 -16.76
CA TRP A 142 -10.34 -1.37 -16.03
C TRP A 142 -11.55 -1.18 -16.96
N SER A 143 -11.37 -0.58 -18.14
CA SER A 143 -12.47 -0.42 -19.11
C SER A 143 -12.98 -1.72 -19.68
N GLU A 144 -12.19 -2.78 -19.65
CA GLU A 144 -12.55 -4.13 -20.11
C GLU A 144 -13.16 -5.03 -19.00
N ILE A 145 -13.12 -4.56 -17.73
CA ILE A 145 -13.57 -5.34 -16.57
C ILE A 145 -15.00 -4.97 -16.23
N HIS A 146 -15.96 -5.80 -16.64
CA HIS A 146 -17.38 -5.57 -16.44
C HIS A 146 -17.99 -6.47 -15.35
N GLU A 147 -17.38 -7.61 -15.06
CA GLU A 147 -17.94 -8.60 -14.14
C GLU A 147 -17.55 -8.31 -12.69
N PHE A 148 -18.53 -8.40 -11.79
CA PHE A 148 -18.31 -8.28 -10.35
C PHE A 148 -17.26 -9.27 -9.81
N LYS A 149 -17.24 -10.50 -10.34
CA LYS A 149 -16.26 -11.52 -9.94
C LYS A 149 -14.81 -11.07 -10.22
N ALA A 150 -14.57 -10.41 -11.35
CA ALA A 150 -13.25 -9.88 -11.69
C ALA A 150 -12.84 -8.76 -10.72
N VAL A 151 -13.76 -7.87 -10.36
CA VAL A 151 -13.51 -6.84 -9.34
C VAL A 151 -13.17 -7.47 -7.98
N LEU A 152 -13.86 -8.54 -7.57
CA LEU A 152 -13.57 -9.28 -6.33
C LEU A 152 -12.16 -9.90 -6.36
N VAL A 153 -11.76 -10.52 -7.47
CA VAL A 153 -10.41 -11.09 -7.61
C VAL A 153 -9.34 -10.01 -7.44
N ILE A 154 -9.53 -8.85 -8.08
CA ILE A 154 -8.61 -7.73 -7.95
C ILE A 154 -8.63 -7.18 -6.51
N ALA A 155 -9.78 -7.05 -5.88
CA ALA A 155 -9.89 -6.61 -4.49
C ALA A 155 -9.10 -7.51 -3.53
N VAL A 156 -9.19 -8.83 -3.68
CA VAL A 156 -8.42 -9.80 -2.90
C VAL A 156 -6.92 -9.74 -3.23
N SER A 157 -6.56 -9.48 -4.50
CA SER A 157 -5.16 -9.37 -4.92
C SER A 157 -4.40 -8.23 -4.22
N TYR A 158 -5.08 -7.16 -3.79
CA TYR A 158 -4.46 -6.10 -2.99
C TYR A 158 -3.96 -6.62 -1.64
N MET A 159 -4.74 -7.44 -0.94
CA MET A 159 -4.30 -8.08 0.31
C MET A 159 -3.08 -8.97 0.04
N PHE A 160 -3.14 -9.80 -1.00
CA PHE A 160 -2.05 -10.72 -1.35
C PHE A 160 -0.76 -9.96 -1.72
N SER A 161 -0.87 -8.91 -2.53
CA SER A 161 0.25 -8.05 -2.92
C SER A 161 0.93 -7.42 -1.68
N ARG A 162 0.18 -6.93 -0.69
CA ARG A 162 0.73 -6.36 0.55
C ARG A 162 1.37 -7.43 1.42
N SER A 163 0.82 -8.64 1.45
CA SER A 163 1.43 -9.78 2.15
C SER A 163 2.80 -10.12 1.56
N LEU A 164 2.92 -10.19 0.24
CA LEU A 164 4.19 -10.43 -0.45
C LEU A 164 5.19 -9.29 -0.23
N SER A 165 4.73 -8.04 -0.27
CA SER A 165 5.58 -6.88 -0.02
C SER A 165 6.09 -6.87 1.43
N GLY A 166 5.23 -7.12 2.42
CA GLY A 166 5.64 -7.24 3.82
C GLY A 166 6.62 -8.38 4.05
N TYR A 167 6.41 -9.53 3.41
CA TYR A 167 7.36 -10.64 3.43
C TYR A 167 8.70 -10.24 2.81
N SER A 168 8.71 -9.54 1.68
CA SER A 168 9.92 -9.10 1.01
C SER A 168 10.78 -8.20 1.89
N VAL A 169 10.16 -7.26 2.61
CA VAL A 169 10.87 -6.36 3.55
C VAL A 169 11.55 -7.13 4.68
N THR A 170 10.97 -8.25 5.13
CA THR A 170 11.54 -9.05 6.21
C THR A 170 12.53 -10.11 5.74
N ALA A 171 12.36 -10.64 4.52
CA ALA A 171 13.15 -11.74 3.98
C ALA A 171 14.44 -11.30 3.25
N PHE A 172 14.41 -10.13 2.60
CA PHE A 172 15.57 -9.63 1.85
C PHE A 172 16.45 -8.70 2.68
N LYS A 173 17.76 -8.76 2.43
CA LYS A 173 18.72 -7.86 3.06
C LYS A 173 18.52 -6.44 2.55
N CYS A 174 18.58 -5.46 3.45
CA CYS A 174 18.59 -4.05 3.05
C CYS A 174 19.72 -3.75 2.08
N ALA A 175 19.45 -2.94 1.05
CA ALA A 175 20.48 -2.50 0.09
C ALA A 175 21.55 -1.61 0.73
N LYS A 176 21.25 -0.99 1.87
CA LYS A 176 22.18 -0.28 2.74
C LYS A 176 22.58 -1.18 3.90
N ASN A 177 23.91 -1.35 4.10
CA ASN A 177 24.46 -1.65 5.41
C ASN A 177 24.33 -0.37 6.27
N SER A 178 23.13 -0.08 6.74
CA SER A 178 22.95 0.91 7.80
C SER A 178 23.28 0.21 9.10
N GLY A 179 24.48 0.48 9.62
CA GLY A 179 24.77 0.23 11.01
C GLY A 179 23.78 0.95 11.90
#